data_9a9e8d7d7b51eaf9f443d287fed04dd0
#
_entry.id   9a9e8d7d7b51eaf9f443d287fed04dd0
#
_cell.length_a   1.000
_cell.length_b   1.000
_cell.length_c   1.000
_cell.angle_alpha   90.00
_cell.angle_beta   90.00
_cell.angle_gamma   90.00
#
_symmetry.space_group_name_H-M   'P 1'
#
loop_
_entity.id
_entity.type
_entity.pdbx_description
1 polymer ?
#
loop_
_entity_poly.entity_id
_entity_poly.type
_entity_poly.pdbx_seq_one_letter_code
_entity_poly.pdbx_strand_id
1 'polypeptide(L)'
;MSAQAVRRSGAFPTALARRRWWLVYLGLTALALLFAAGLLIWRNPAPLGTRGFWLIAHRRMYALIAMGVVAVCQAMATVAFQTVTGNRIITPSIMGFESLYRAIHTSTVFFFGVAGLNAARNLQMFVVQLVLMIGLSLLLYSWLLTERAGSMHAMLLIGIIIGAGLGSVSTFMQRMLTPSEFDVLTARLFGSVNNSDSEYYPVALPLVLLASAALLVASRRLNVLSLGRDTTTSLGLNHTRTSIAVLVLVSVLMATSTALVGPMTFLGFLVATLTYRLCGTYDHRYILPMAVSLGLLVLTGAYFLMYHVFDAQGVVSIIIELVGGCAFLVVILRKGRL
;
A
#
# COMPACT_ATOMS: atom_id res chain seq x y z
N MET A 1 43.89 25.43 10.40
CA MET A 1 42.65 26.08 9.92
C MET A 1 41.77 25.00 9.29
N SER A 2 40.82 24.48 10.06
CA SER A 2 39.87 23.47 9.58
C SER A 2 38.85 24.17 8.70
N ALA A 3 38.74 23.76 7.42
CA ALA A 3 37.70 24.21 6.50
C ALA A 3 36.33 23.88 7.12
N GLN A 4 35.61 24.85 7.65
CA GLN A 4 34.22 24.72 8.05
C GLN A 4 33.43 24.30 6.81
N ALA A 5 33.05 23.04 6.78
CA ALA A 5 32.14 22.55 5.78
C ALA A 5 30.85 23.40 5.86
N VAL A 6 30.65 24.28 4.90
CA VAL A 6 29.43 25.07 4.75
C VAL A 6 28.26 24.06 4.76
N ARG A 7 27.53 24.00 5.89
CA ARG A 7 26.30 23.21 6.01
C ARG A 7 25.29 23.76 5.00
N ARG A 8 25.24 23.16 3.81
CA ARG A 8 24.20 23.48 2.82
C ARG A 8 22.86 23.03 3.41
N SER A 9 21.95 23.96 3.62
CA SER A 9 20.56 23.75 4.09
C SER A 9 19.72 23.08 2.97
N GLY A 10 20.07 21.88 2.56
CA GLY A 10 19.39 21.13 1.49
C GLY A 10 19.02 19.73 1.93
N ALA A 11 18.15 19.07 1.17
CA ALA A 11 17.69 17.69 1.40
C ALA A 11 18.85 16.66 1.46
N PHE A 12 20.02 17.01 0.91
CA PHE A 12 21.22 16.17 0.91
C PHE A 12 22.43 16.90 1.49
N PRO A 13 23.25 16.23 2.30
CA PRO A 13 24.42 16.85 2.91
C PRO A 13 25.51 17.20 1.89
N THR A 14 25.61 16.47 0.77
CA THR A 14 26.63 16.66 -0.28
C THR A 14 26.03 16.47 -1.68
N ALA A 15 26.70 17.03 -2.71
CA ALA A 15 26.33 16.81 -4.10
C ALA A 15 26.47 15.31 -4.48
N LEU A 16 27.43 14.62 -3.88
CA LEU A 16 27.67 13.19 -4.10
C LEU A 16 26.52 12.34 -3.55
N ALA A 17 25.97 12.67 -2.37
CA ALA A 17 24.80 12.03 -1.82
C ALA A 17 23.56 12.22 -2.73
N ARG A 18 23.37 13.43 -3.28
CA ARG A 18 22.32 13.70 -4.27
C ARG A 18 22.49 12.89 -5.54
N ARG A 19 23.72 12.79 -6.07
CA ARG A 19 24.03 11.98 -7.28
C ARG A 19 23.78 10.50 -7.02
N ARG A 20 24.20 9.98 -5.85
CA ARG A 20 23.93 8.61 -5.42
C ARG A 20 22.44 8.32 -5.35
N TRP A 21 21.65 9.24 -4.81
CA TRP A 21 20.19 9.09 -4.76
C TRP A 21 19.60 8.94 -6.18
N TRP A 22 19.99 9.82 -7.12
CA TRP A 22 19.53 9.73 -8.51
C TRP A 22 19.92 8.43 -9.19
N LEU A 23 21.14 7.95 -8.98
CA LEU A 23 21.59 6.68 -9.54
C LEU A 23 20.79 5.50 -8.99
N VAL A 24 20.55 5.45 -7.69
CA VAL A 24 19.74 4.40 -7.05
C VAL A 24 18.29 4.48 -7.55
N TYR A 25 17.68 5.67 -7.56
CA TYR A 25 16.30 5.88 -8.01
C TYR A 25 16.11 5.44 -9.46
N LEU A 26 16.97 5.92 -10.36
CA LEU A 26 16.91 5.56 -11.78
C LEU A 26 17.19 4.08 -12.00
N GLY A 27 18.14 3.49 -11.28
CA GLY A 27 18.44 2.06 -11.35
C GLY A 27 17.26 1.19 -10.92
N LEU A 28 16.61 1.52 -9.79
CA LEU A 28 15.42 0.81 -9.31
C LEU A 28 14.24 0.97 -10.29
N THR A 29 14.01 2.18 -10.79
CA THR A 29 12.95 2.44 -11.76
C THR A 29 13.20 1.70 -13.08
N ALA A 30 14.43 1.74 -13.59
CA ALA A 30 14.80 1.02 -14.81
C ALA A 30 14.63 -0.49 -14.66
N LEU A 31 15.02 -1.06 -13.51
CA LEU A 31 14.84 -2.47 -13.22
C LEU A 31 13.36 -2.85 -13.09
N ALA A 32 12.55 -2.01 -12.45
CA ALA A 32 11.10 -2.21 -12.37
C ALA A 32 10.44 -2.19 -13.77
N LEU A 33 10.84 -1.26 -14.62
CA LEU A 33 10.35 -1.17 -15.99
C LEU A 33 10.82 -2.35 -16.86
N LEU A 34 12.04 -2.86 -16.62
CA LEU A 34 12.54 -4.06 -17.28
C LEU A 34 11.68 -5.29 -16.93
N PHE A 35 11.38 -5.51 -15.65
CA PHE A 35 10.47 -6.59 -15.24
C PHE A 35 9.05 -6.37 -15.78
N ALA A 36 8.56 -5.14 -15.79
CA ALA A 36 7.25 -4.83 -16.37
C ALA A 36 7.20 -5.13 -17.87
N ALA A 37 8.24 -4.75 -18.63
CA ALA A 37 8.36 -5.09 -20.05
C ALA A 37 8.47 -6.60 -20.26
N GLY A 38 9.23 -7.29 -19.39
CA GLY A 38 9.30 -8.74 -19.38
C GLY A 38 7.94 -9.39 -19.16
N LEU A 39 7.15 -8.92 -18.20
CA LEU A 39 5.80 -9.41 -17.96
C LEU A 39 4.86 -9.22 -19.17
N LEU A 40 5.04 -8.17 -19.98
CA LEU A 40 4.25 -7.95 -21.18
C LEU A 40 4.61 -8.88 -22.32
N ILE A 41 5.91 -9.06 -22.58
CA ILE A 41 6.42 -9.64 -23.84
C ILE A 41 6.90 -11.09 -23.64
N TRP A 42 7.55 -11.37 -22.51
CA TRP A 42 8.23 -12.65 -22.30
C TRP A 42 7.25 -13.82 -22.25
N ARG A 43 7.61 -14.95 -22.91
CA ARG A 43 6.78 -16.17 -23.00
C ARG A 43 5.33 -15.87 -23.39
N ASN A 44 5.13 -14.99 -24.38
CA ASN A 44 3.81 -14.84 -24.98
C ASN A 44 3.56 -16.07 -25.87
N PRO A 45 2.44 -16.81 -25.67
CA PRO A 45 2.16 -18.01 -26.47
C PRO A 45 1.87 -17.72 -27.94
N ALA A 46 1.52 -16.47 -28.28
CA ALA A 46 1.26 -16.06 -29.65
C ALA A 46 2.52 -15.43 -30.30
N PRO A 47 2.81 -15.70 -31.58
CA PRO A 47 3.94 -15.09 -32.30
C PRO A 47 3.84 -13.57 -32.34
N LEU A 48 5.02 -12.91 -32.29
CA LEU A 48 5.14 -11.46 -32.42
C LEU A 48 4.44 -10.97 -33.70
N GLY A 49 3.69 -9.87 -33.58
CA GLY A 49 2.96 -9.25 -34.70
C GLY A 49 1.58 -9.84 -34.99
N THR A 50 1.17 -10.92 -34.34
CA THR A 50 -0.18 -11.48 -34.51
C THR A 50 -1.22 -10.77 -33.66
N ARG A 51 -2.49 -10.81 -34.07
CA ARG A 51 -3.61 -10.27 -33.28
C ARG A 51 -3.71 -10.92 -31.90
N GLY A 52 -3.39 -12.22 -31.80
CA GLY A 52 -3.35 -12.95 -30.52
C GLY A 52 -2.30 -12.42 -29.55
N PHE A 53 -1.10 -12.07 -30.05
CA PHE A 53 -0.05 -11.46 -29.26
C PHE A 53 -0.51 -10.16 -28.59
N TRP A 54 -1.10 -9.27 -29.36
CA TRP A 54 -1.57 -7.97 -28.86
C TRP A 54 -2.75 -8.11 -27.89
N LEU A 55 -3.65 -9.08 -28.10
CA LEU A 55 -4.74 -9.36 -27.17
C LEU A 55 -4.22 -9.81 -25.80
N ILE A 56 -3.24 -10.70 -25.77
CA ILE A 56 -2.62 -11.17 -24.54
C ILE A 56 -1.83 -10.03 -23.87
N ALA A 57 -1.04 -9.28 -24.63
CA ALA A 57 -0.31 -8.12 -24.12
C ALA A 57 -1.24 -7.06 -23.50
N HIS A 58 -2.38 -6.80 -24.13
CA HIS A 58 -3.38 -5.87 -23.63
C HIS A 58 -3.98 -6.34 -22.28
N ARG A 59 -4.29 -7.63 -22.13
CA ARG A 59 -4.74 -8.18 -20.85
C ARG A 59 -3.67 -8.07 -19.75
N ARG A 60 -2.40 -8.35 -20.11
CA ARG A 60 -1.26 -8.18 -19.18
C ARG A 60 -1.02 -6.72 -18.79
N MET A 61 -1.35 -5.78 -19.68
CA MET A 61 -1.25 -4.34 -19.38
C MET A 61 -2.18 -3.92 -18.24
N TYR A 62 -3.42 -4.44 -18.18
CA TYR A 62 -4.31 -4.16 -17.05
C TYR A 62 -3.73 -4.64 -15.71
N ALA A 63 -3.10 -5.82 -15.68
CA ALA A 63 -2.42 -6.30 -14.48
C ALA A 63 -1.24 -5.38 -14.08
N LEU A 64 -0.47 -4.86 -15.05
CA LEU A 64 0.59 -3.90 -14.78
C LEU A 64 0.07 -2.56 -14.27
N ILE A 65 -1.07 -2.07 -14.79
CA ILE A 65 -1.74 -0.88 -14.25
C ILE A 65 -2.14 -1.12 -12.80
N ALA A 66 -2.73 -2.27 -12.48
CA ALA A 66 -3.05 -2.63 -11.10
C ALA A 66 -1.78 -2.66 -10.21
N MET A 67 -0.68 -3.24 -10.67
CA MET A 67 0.60 -3.23 -9.94
C MET A 67 1.09 -1.81 -9.69
N GLY A 68 0.99 -0.92 -10.68
CA GLY A 68 1.33 0.50 -10.55
C GLY A 68 0.48 1.22 -9.51
N VAL A 69 -0.83 1.03 -9.57
CA VAL A 69 -1.79 1.59 -8.58
C VAL A 69 -1.46 1.11 -7.18
N VAL A 70 -1.29 -0.20 -6.99
CA VAL A 70 -0.96 -0.80 -5.69
C VAL A 70 0.39 -0.30 -5.17
N ALA A 71 1.42 -0.23 -6.04
CA ALA A 71 2.74 0.28 -5.67
C ALA A 71 2.65 1.71 -5.13
N VAL A 72 1.94 2.60 -5.85
CA VAL A 72 1.71 3.99 -5.42
C VAL A 72 0.96 4.03 -4.08
N CYS A 73 -0.16 3.32 -3.99
CA CYS A 73 -1.01 3.30 -2.80
C CYS A 73 -0.26 2.80 -1.56
N GLN A 74 0.31 1.61 -1.64
CA GLN A 74 0.97 0.97 -0.50
C GLN A 74 2.22 1.72 -0.06
N ALA A 75 3.04 2.18 -1.01
CA ALA A 75 4.26 2.90 -0.71
C ALA A 75 3.98 4.27 -0.07
N MET A 76 3.15 5.09 -0.72
CA MET A 76 2.90 6.46 -0.26
C MET A 76 2.06 6.48 1.02
N ALA A 77 1.02 5.62 1.11
CA ALA A 77 0.20 5.53 2.31
C ALA A 77 1.03 5.08 3.51
N THR A 78 1.89 4.06 3.35
CA THR A 78 2.68 3.57 4.48
C THR A 78 3.72 4.58 4.95
N VAL A 79 4.45 5.22 4.04
CA VAL A 79 5.43 6.27 4.41
C VAL A 79 4.73 7.44 5.12
N ALA A 80 3.61 7.93 4.58
CA ALA A 80 2.85 9.02 5.17
C ALA A 80 2.29 8.65 6.55
N PHE A 81 1.74 7.45 6.69
CA PHE A 81 1.21 6.93 7.95
C PHE A 81 2.29 6.79 9.02
N GLN A 82 3.44 6.21 8.69
CA GLN A 82 4.58 6.07 9.59
C GLN A 82 5.13 7.43 10.03
N THR A 83 5.06 8.42 9.17
CA THR A 83 5.46 9.79 9.49
C THR A 83 4.50 10.43 10.51
N VAL A 84 3.19 10.29 10.30
CA VAL A 84 2.17 10.84 11.20
C VAL A 84 2.17 10.14 12.55
N THR A 85 2.34 8.81 12.56
CA THR A 85 2.37 8.02 13.80
C THR A 85 3.71 8.11 14.55
N GLY A 86 4.75 8.65 13.92
CA GLY A 86 6.11 8.66 14.47
C GLY A 86 6.70 7.25 14.65
N ASN A 87 6.11 6.23 14.04
CA ASN A 87 6.51 4.84 14.21
C ASN A 87 6.70 4.13 12.86
N ARG A 88 7.92 3.71 12.58
CA ARG A 88 8.31 3.04 11.32
C ARG A 88 7.96 1.55 11.25
N ILE A 89 7.44 0.98 12.32
CA ILE A 89 7.07 -0.45 12.36
C ILE A 89 5.60 -0.63 11.96
N ILE A 90 4.76 0.34 12.27
CA ILE A 90 3.31 0.25 12.08
C ILE A 90 2.95 0.56 10.62
N THR A 91 2.00 -0.20 10.08
CA THR A 91 1.44 0.01 8.73
C THR A 91 -0.04 0.39 8.82
N PRO A 92 -0.60 1.09 7.83
CA PRO A 92 -2.03 1.42 7.81
C PRO A 92 -2.92 0.18 7.76
N SER A 93 -2.45 -0.93 7.22
CA SER A 93 -3.17 -2.22 7.15
C SER A 93 -3.72 -2.69 8.50
N ILE A 94 -2.99 -2.41 9.59
CA ILE A 94 -3.37 -2.77 10.96
C ILE A 94 -4.66 -2.06 11.42
N MET A 95 -5.04 -0.94 10.78
CA MET A 95 -6.24 -0.17 11.16
C MET A 95 -7.56 -0.80 10.73
N GLY A 96 -7.56 -2.07 10.36
CA GLY A 96 -8.79 -2.80 10.07
C GLY A 96 -9.24 -2.79 8.61
N PHE A 97 -8.50 -2.16 7.68
CA PHE A 97 -8.84 -2.17 6.24
C PHE A 97 -9.01 -3.59 5.70
N GLU A 98 -8.07 -4.46 6.01
CA GLU A 98 -8.09 -5.84 5.55
C GLU A 98 -9.18 -6.67 6.23
N SER A 99 -9.40 -6.44 7.52
CA SER A 99 -10.48 -7.12 8.25
C SER A 99 -11.86 -6.69 7.74
N LEU A 100 -12.03 -5.41 7.38
CA LEU A 100 -13.27 -4.93 6.77
C LEU A 100 -13.48 -5.50 5.37
N TYR A 101 -12.42 -5.56 4.55
CA TYR A 101 -12.47 -6.23 3.24
C TYR A 101 -12.92 -7.69 3.40
N ARG A 102 -12.31 -8.42 4.32
CA ARG A 102 -12.67 -9.80 4.64
C ARG A 102 -14.12 -9.91 5.12
N ALA A 103 -14.55 -9.01 6.01
CA ALA A 103 -15.92 -9.00 6.52
C ALA A 103 -16.95 -8.77 5.40
N ILE A 104 -16.72 -7.82 4.50
CA ILE A 104 -17.62 -7.53 3.37
C ILE A 104 -17.77 -8.76 2.47
N HIS A 105 -16.65 -9.35 2.03
CA HIS A 105 -16.70 -10.50 1.12
C HIS A 105 -17.26 -11.75 1.80
N THR A 106 -16.89 -12.00 3.07
CA THR A 106 -17.43 -13.11 3.83
C THR A 106 -18.93 -12.97 4.04
N SER A 107 -19.41 -11.79 4.42
CA SER A 107 -20.86 -11.54 4.57
C SER A 107 -21.60 -11.69 3.25
N THR A 108 -21.00 -11.25 2.13
CA THR A 108 -21.60 -11.41 0.80
C THR A 108 -21.82 -12.89 0.49
N VAL A 109 -20.80 -13.75 0.71
CA VAL A 109 -20.94 -15.19 0.47
C VAL A 109 -21.89 -15.83 1.48
N PHE A 110 -21.82 -15.45 2.74
CA PHE A 110 -22.67 -16.03 3.79
C PHE A 110 -24.18 -15.79 3.56
N PHE A 111 -24.56 -14.58 3.11
CA PHE A 111 -25.99 -14.24 2.91
C PHE A 111 -26.50 -14.52 1.51
N PHE A 112 -25.64 -14.44 0.48
CA PHE A 112 -26.03 -14.49 -0.93
C PHE A 112 -25.34 -15.62 -1.71
N GLY A 113 -24.51 -16.44 -1.06
CA GLY A 113 -23.75 -17.52 -1.68
C GLY A 113 -22.69 -17.03 -2.67
N VAL A 114 -22.09 -17.99 -3.41
CA VAL A 114 -21.08 -17.69 -4.46
C VAL A 114 -21.69 -16.86 -5.59
N ALA A 115 -22.97 -17.05 -5.91
CA ALA A 115 -23.67 -16.26 -6.92
C ALA A 115 -23.70 -14.77 -6.55
N GLY A 116 -23.92 -14.45 -5.26
CA GLY A 116 -23.87 -13.09 -4.73
C GLY A 116 -22.48 -12.47 -4.86
N LEU A 117 -21.42 -13.24 -4.60
CA LEU A 117 -20.04 -12.78 -4.75
C LEU A 117 -19.71 -12.42 -6.22
N ASN A 118 -20.20 -13.24 -7.17
CA ASN A 118 -20.01 -12.97 -8.59
C ASN A 118 -20.84 -11.76 -9.07
N ALA A 119 -22.08 -11.64 -8.61
CA ALA A 119 -22.94 -10.48 -8.89
C ALA A 119 -22.40 -9.18 -8.29
N ALA A 120 -21.64 -9.26 -7.19
CA ALA A 120 -20.99 -8.13 -6.55
C ALA A 120 -19.70 -7.66 -7.28
N ARG A 121 -19.27 -8.33 -8.37
CA ARG A 121 -18.14 -7.91 -9.20
C ARG A 121 -18.58 -6.85 -10.21
N ASN A 122 -18.91 -5.66 -9.71
CA ASN A 122 -19.30 -4.53 -10.52
C ASN A 122 -18.80 -3.22 -9.90
N LEU A 123 -18.83 -2.15 -10.68
CA LEU A 123 -18.37 -0.82 -10.24
C LEU A 123 -19.12 -0.28 -9.02
N GLN A 124 -20.43 -0.55 -8.93
CA GLN A 124 -21.24 -0.07 -7.81
C GLN A 124 -20.75 -0.66 -6.47
N MET A 125 -20.53 -1.98 -6.44
CA MET A 125 -20.04 -2.66 -5.24
C MET A 125 -18.61 -2.25 -4.88
N PHE A 126 -17.76 -2.01 -5.88
CA PHE A 126 -16.44 -1.43 -5.67
C PHE A 126 -16.53 -0.06 -4.98
N VAL A 127 -17.41 0.84 -5.44
CA VAL A 127 -17.63 2.15 -4.83
C VAL A 127 -18.21 2.02 -3.42
N VAL A 128 -19.19 1.14 -3.18
CA VAL A 128 -19.74 0.88 -1.85
C VAL A 128 -18.63 0.41 -0.90
N GLN A 129 -17.79 -0.51 -1.33
CA GLN A 129 -16.66 -1.00 -0.55
C GLN A 129 -15.68 0.13 -0.22
N LEU A 130 -15.33 0.99 -1.18
CA LEU A 130 -14.49 2.17 -0.95
C LEU A 130 -15.10 3.10 0.10
N VAL A 131 -16.39 3.44 -0.05
CA VAL A 131 -17.10 4.32 0.89
C VAL A 131 -17.11 3.73 2.30
N LEU A 132 -17.38 2.43 2.44
CA LEU A 132 -17.37 1.76 3.75
C LEU A 132 -15.97 1.77 4.39
N MET A 133 -14.93 1.50 3.61
CA MET A 133 -13.55 1.48 4.11
C MET A 133 -13.06 2.88 4.50
N ILE A 134 -13.32 3.89 3.66
CA ILE A 134 -12.98 5.28 3.96
C ILE A 134 -13.82 5.78 5.13
N GLY A 135 -15.12 5.47 5.16
CA GLY A 135 -16.05 5.85 6.23
C GLY A 135 -15.62 5.30 7.59
N LEU A 136 -15.24 4.02 7.68
CA LEU A 136 -14.69 3.44 8.91
C LEU A 136 -13.44 4.18 9.39
N SER A 137 -12.55 4.50 8.47
CA SER A 137 -11.33 5.26 8.79
C SER A 137 -11.65 6.67 9.29
N LEU A 138 -12.59 7.35 8.66
CA LEU A 138 -13.03 8.69 9.10
C LEU A 138 -13.67 8.66 10.49
N LEU A 139 -14.43 7.60 10.81
CA LEU A 139 -14.96 7.40 12.16
C LEU A 139 -13.84 7.25 13.19
N LEU A 140 -12.80 6.47 12.88
CA LEU A 140 -11.63 6.33 13.75
C LEU A 140 -10.86 7.65 13.92
N TYR A 141 -10.74 8.46 12.86
CA TYR A 141 -10.02 9.74 12.92
C TYR A 141 -10.86 10.86 13.57
N SER A 142 -12.19 10.82 13.44
CA SER A 142 -13.06 11.78 14.13
C SER A 142 -12.89 11.72 15.64
N TRP A 143 -12.63 10.52 16.18
CA TRP A 143 -12.34 10.34 17.59
C TRP A 143 -11.00 10.98 18.01
N LEU A 144 -9.99 11.01 17.12
CA LEU A 144 -8.72 11.70 17.34
C LEU A 144 -8.91 13.25 17.48
N LEU A 145 -9.98 13.80 16.89
CA LEU A 145 -10.33 15.23 17.02
C LEU A 145 -10.91 15.58 18.40
N THR A 146 -11.39 14.59 19.15
CA THR A 146 -12.01 14.83 20.46
C THR A 146 -10.92 15.09 21.49
N GLU A 147 -10.89 16.27 22.08
CA GLU A 147 -9.84 16.73 23.02
C GLU A 147 -9.61 15.80 24.22
N ARG A 148 -10.61 14.98 24.55
CA ARG A 148 -10.56 14.07 25.73
C ARG A 148 -9.79 12.76 25.50
N ALA A 149 -9.52 12.34 24.25
CA ALA A 149 -8.96 11.03 23.94
C ALA A 149 -7.72 11.07 23.03
N GLY A 150 -7.24 12.24 22.67
CA GLY A 150 -6.33 12.59 21.61
C GLY A 150 -4.94 11.97 21.57
N SER A 151 -4.75 10.67 21.88
CA SER A 151 -3.49 10.02 21.63
C SER A 151 -3.55 9.17 20.36
N MET A 152 -2.57 9.33 19.47
CA MET A 152 -2.37 8.51 18.27
C MET A 152 -2.33 7.01 18.61
N HIS A 153 -1.75 6.67 19.76
CA HIS A 153 -1.66 5.28 20.23
C HIS A 153 -3.04 4.68 20.57
N ALA A 154 -3.92 5.46 21.18
CA ALA A 154 -5.28 4.99 21.49
C ALA A 154 -6.09 4.78 20.20
N MET A 155 -5.95 5.66 19.19
CA MET A 155 -6.58 5.48 17.89
C MET A 155 -6.12 4.17 17.20
N LEU A 156 -4.80 3.90 17.23
CA LEU A 156 -4.23 2.68 16.68
C LEU A 156 -4.77 1.44 17.41
N LEU A 157 -4.82 1.48 18.74
CA LEU A 157 -5.35 0.38 19.56
C LEU A 157 -6.81 0.07 19.22
N ILE A 158 -7.64 1.11 19.08
CA ILE A 158 -9.06 0.93 18.70
C ILE A 158 -9.18 0.35 17.30
N GLY A 159 -8.36 0.82 16.33
CA GLY A 159 -8.33 0.25 14.98
C GLY A 159 -7.99 -1.25 15.00
N ILE A 160 -7.02 -1.65 15.83
CA ILE A 160 -6.64 -3.06 16.00
C ILE A 160 -7.80 -3.86 16.62
N ILE A 161 -8.46 -3.33 17.66
CA ILE A 161 -9.59 -4.01 18.34
C ILE A 161 -10.78 -4.18 17.38
N ILE A 162 -11.14 -3.14 16.63
CA ILE A 162 -12.21 -3.21 15.61
C ILE A 162 -11.81 -4.22 14.52
N GLY A 163 -10.57 -4.17 14.03
CA GLY A 163 -10.06 -5.12 13.05
C GLY A 163 -10.13 -6.57 13.55
N ALA A 164 -9.74 -6.82 14.79
CA ALA A 164 -9.83 -8.14 15.42
C ALA A 164 -11.29 -8.60 15.58
N GLY A 165 -12.19 -7.71 15.98
CA GLY A 165 -13.63 -7.98 16.08
C GLY A 165 -14.25 -8.37 14.73
N LEU A 166 -14.00 -7.57 13.68
CA LEU A 166 -14.44 -7.87 12.31
C LEU A 166 -13.86 -9.20 11.81
N GLY A 167 -12.58 -9.46 12.10
CA GLY A 167 -11.92 -10.72 11.77
C GLY A 167 -12.57 -11.93 12.46
N SER A 168 -12.92 -11.80 13.73
CA SER A 168 -13.59 -12.85 14.50
C SER A 168 -14.98 -13.16 13.95
N VAL A 169 -15.79 -12.14 13.66
CA VAL A 169 -17.10 -12.30 13.03
C VAL A 169 -16.97 -12.97 11.66
N SER A 170 -16.01 -12.53 10.83
CA SER A 170 -15.74 -13.15 9.52
C SER A 170 -15.36 -14.62 9.67
N THR A 171 -14.48 -14.95 10.61
CA THR A 171 -14.06 -16.35 10.86
C THR A 171 -15.23 -17.22 11.33
N PHE A 172 -16.12 -16.68 12.17
CA PHE A 172 -17.35 -17.38 12.57
C PHE A 172 -18.23 -17.69 11.36
N MET A 173 -18.51 -16.69 10.51
CA MET A 173 -19.31 -16.89 9.29
C MET A 173 -18.66 -17.91 8.35
N GLN A 174 -17.34 -17.86 8.16
CA GLN A 174 -16.59 -18.78 7.30
C GLN A 174 -16.73 -20.24 7.73
N ARG A 175 -16.83 -20.51 9.03
CA ARG A 175 -17.03 -21.88 9.55
C ARG A 175 -18.41 -22.46 9.23
N MET A 176 -19.36 -21.62 8.86
CA MET A 176 -20.74 -22.04 8.51
C MET A 176 -20.92 -22.20 6.99
N LEU A 177 -19.93 -21.86 6.18
CA LEU A 177 -19.96 -22.02 4.73
C LEU A 177 -19.74 -23.48 4.33
N THR A 178 -20.29 -23.87 3.19
CA THR A 178 -19.95 -25.14 2.56
C THR A 178 -18.48 -25.12 2.10
N PRO A 179 -17.82 -26.29 1.96
CA PRO A 179 -16.43 -26.36 1.52
C PRO A 179 -16.19 -25.60 0.19
N SER A 180 -17.09 -25.75 -0.79
CA SER A 180 -16.99 -25.08 -2.09
C SER A 180 -17.11 -23.54 -2.00
N GLU A 181 -17.99 -23.03 -1.14
CA GLU A 181 -18.14 -21.59 -0.90
C GLU A 181 -16.92 -21.04 -0.19
N PHE A 182 -16.37 -21.80 0.78
CA PHE A 182 -15.16 -21.42 1.51
C PHE A 182 -13.95 -21.32 0.57
N ASP A 183 -13.78 -22.28 -0.35
CA ASP A 183 -12.67 -22.28 -1.32
C ASP A 183 -12.72 -21.06 -2.25
N VAL A 184 -13.92 -20.76 -2.79
CA VAL A 184 -14.13 -19.60 -3.67
C VAL A 184 -13.89 -18.29 -2.90
N LEU A 185 -14.41 -18.18 -1.66
CA LEU A 185 -14.17 -17.01 -0.81
C LEU A 185 -12.69 -16.84 -0.50
N THR A 186 -12.01 -17.91 -0.09
CA THR A 186 -10.59 -17.88 0.27
C THR A 186 -9.73 -17.43 -0.92
N ALA A 187 -10.00 -17.93 -2.12
CA ALA A 187 -9.33 -17.48 -3.33
C ALA A 187 -9.49 -15.96 -3.56
N ARG A 188 -10.65 -15.39 -3.21
CA ARG A 188 -10.91 -13.94 -3.33
C ARG A 188 -10.23 -13.12 -2.24
N LEU A 189 -10.08 -13.68 -1.03
CA LEU A 189 -9.48 -12.99 0.10
C LEU A 189 -7.96 -12.85 -0.01
N PHE A 190 -7.31 -13.63 -0.85
CA PHE A 190 -5.89 -13.41 -1.15
C PHE A 190 -5.68 -12.20 -2.06
N GLY A 191 -4.73 -11.35 -1.71
CA GLY A 191 -4.34 -10.20 -2.53
C GLY A 191 -3.71 -10.64 -3.84
N SER A 192 -4.32 -10.29 -4.96
CA SER A 192 -3.79 -10.60 -6.29
C SER A 192 -4.20 -9.53 -7.29
N VAL A 193 -3.26 -9.11 -8.13
CA VAL A 193 -3.58 -8.18 -9.24
C VAL A 193 -4.56 -8.80 -10.25
N ASN A 194 -4.69 -10.12 -10.28
CA ASN A 194 -5.68 -10.81 -11.09
C ASN A 194 -7.12 -10.61 -10.59
N ASN A 195 -7.29 -10.11 -9.36
CA ASN A 195 -8.59 -9.74 -8.81
C ASN A 195 -9.10 -8.40 -9.35
N SER A 196 -8.21 -7.58 -9.92
CA SER A 196 -8.58 -6.27 -10.46
C SER A 196 -9.42 -6.41 -11.73
N ASP A 197 -10.50 -5.64 -11.80
CA ASP A 197 -11.31 -5.51 -13.00
C ASP A 197 -11.05 -4.15 -13.66
N SER A 198 -11.02 -4.13 -14.99
CA SER A 198 -10.83 -2.89 -15.76
C SER A 198 -11.95 -1.87 -15.55
N GLU A 199 -13.15 -2.34 -15.17
CA GLU A 199 -14.28 -1.45 -14.84
C GLU A 199 -14.03 -0.57 -13.62
N TYR A 200 -13.08 -0.92 -12.74
CA TYR A 200 -12.76 -0.14 -11.53
C TYR A 200 -11.81 1.03 -11.80
N TYR A 201 -11.03 0.97 -12.88
CA TYR A 201 -10.00 1.98 -13.17
C TYR A 201 -10.52 3.40 -13.38
N PRO A 202 -11.70 3.65 -14.00
CA PRO A 202 -12.25 5.00 -14.11
C PRO A 202 -12.45 5.72 -12.76
N VAL A 203 -12.66 4.96 -11.68
CA VAL A 203 -12.78 5.50 -10.31
C VAL A 203 -11.46 5.41 -9.57
N ALA A 204 -10.78 4.27 -9.64
CA ALA A 204 -9.55 4.03 -8.88
C ALA A 204 -8.39 4.98 -9.31
N LEU A 205 -8.16 5.15 -10.62
CA LEU A 205 -7.05 5.95 -11.11
C LEU A 205 -7.15 7.44 -10.72
N PRO A 206 -8.29 8.14 -10.92
CA PRO A 206 -8.40 9.53 -10.47
C PRO A 206 -8.23 9.69 -8.95
N LEU A 207 -8.82 8.78 -8.15
CA LEU A 207 -8.68 8.81 -6.69
C LEU A 207 -7.21 8.67 -6.26
N VAL A 208 -6.50 7.72 -6.83
CA VAL A 208 -5.07 7.49 -6.52
C VAL A 208 -4.22 8.64 -6.99
N LEU A 209 -4.45 9.17 -8.18
CA LEU A 209 -3.71 10.32 -8.70
C LEU A 209 -3.94 11.56 -7.84
N LEU A 210 -5.17 11.87 -7.47
CA LEU A 210 -5.48 13.02 -6.62
C LEU A 210 -4.88 12.87 -5.22
N ALA A 211 -5.06 11.72 -4.58
CA ALA A 211 -4.54 11.49 -3.24
C ALA A 211 -3.00 11.48 -3.20
N SER A 212 -2.35 10.86 -4.19
CA SER A 212 -0.89 10.84 -4.29
C SER A 212 -0.32 12.22 -4.61
N ALA A 213 -0.95 12.98 -5.52
CA ALA A 213 -0.55 14.36 -5.80
C ALA A 213 -0.70 15.25 -4.56
N ALA A 214 -1.79 15.12 -3.82
CA ALA A 214 -2.00 15.83 -2.56
C ALA A 214 -0.92 15.50 -1.52
N LEU A 215 -0.51 14.23 -1.38
CA LEU A 215 0.60 13.83 -0.50
C LEU A 215 1.95 14.39 -0.96
N LEU A 216 2.21 14.44 -2.28
CA LEU A 216 3.43 15.05 -2.82
C LEU A 216 3.47 16.56 -2.55
N VAL A 217 2.36 17.27 -2.72
CA VAL A 217 2.23 18.68 -2.36
C VAL A 217 2.41 18.87 -0.84
N ALA A 218 1.85 17.98 -0.04
CA ALA A 218 1.98 17.99 1.42
C ALA A 218 3.37 17.53 1.94
N SER A 219 4.30 17.14 1.06
CA SER A 219 5.61 16.57 1.45
C SER A 219 6.40 17.45 2.42
N ARG A 220 6.34 18.79 2.27
CA ARG A 220 6.97 19.73 3.22
C ARG A 220 6.29 19.70 4.60
N ARG A 221 4.97 19.55 4.64
CA ARG A 221 4.21 19.41 5.90
C ARG A 221 4.53 18.08 6.57
N LEU A 222 4.73 17.00 5.80
CA LEU A 222 5.20 15.70 6.31
C LEU A 222 6.59 15.82 6.92
N ASN A 223 7.51 16.60 6.32
CA ASN A 223 8.82 16.85 6.91
C ASN A 223 8.71 17.52 8.29
N VAL A 224 7.78 18.46 8.47
CA VAL A 224 7.55 19.12 9.76
C VAL A 224 6.86 18.19 10.74
N LEU A 225 5.85 17.41 10.32
CA LEU A 225 5.16 16.41 11.16
C LEU A 225 6.14 15.38 11.75
N SER A 226 7.15 14.99 10.97
CA SER A 226 8.16 14.00 11.42
C SER A 226 9.00 14.47 12.61
N LEU A 227 8.97 15.78 12.93
CA LEU A 227 9.68 16.37 14.09
C LEU A 227 8.93 16.21 15.41
N GLY A 228 7.70 15.69 15.38
CA GLY A 228 6.84 15.52 16.54
C GLY A 228 5.91 16.70 16.82
N ARG A 229 4.98 16.49 17.78
CA ARG A 229 3.85 17.39 18.03
C ARG A 229 4.31 18.80 18.46
N ASP A 230 5.21 18.86 19.44
CA ASP A 230 5.63 20.14 20.05
C ASP A 230 6.37 21.01 19.04
N THR A 231 7.31 20.43 18.31
CA THR A 231 8.07 21.12 17.27
C THR A 231 7.17 21.57 16.11
N THR A 232 6.22 20.72 15.69
CA THR A 232 5.27 21.05 14.62
C THR A 232 4.43 22.26 15.01
N THR A 233 3.95 22.30 16.26
CA THR A 233 3.13 23.40 16.77
C THR A 233 3.96 24.69 16.91
N SER A 234 5.19 24.60 17.40
CA SER A 234 6.10 25.73 17.49
C SER A 234 6.46 26.33 16.12
N LEU A 235 6.45 25.51 15.06
CA LEU A 235 6.63 25.97 13.68
C LEU A 235 5.34 26.52 13.03
N GLY A 236 4.25 26.66 13.79
CA GLY A 236 3.01 27.28 13.35
C GLY A 236 2.06 26.35 12.60
N LEU A 237 2.32 25.05 12.55
CA LEU A 237 1.41 24.06 11.96
C LEU A 237 0.53 23.40 13.02
N ASN A 238 -0.78 23.33 12.75
CA ASN A 238 -1.68 22.57 13.61
C ASN A 238 -1.44 21.06 13.38
N HIS A 239 -0.73 20.44 14.31
CA HIS A 239 -0.36 19.02 14.23
C HIS A 239 -1.57 18.12 14.02
N THR A 240 -2.63 18.26 14.83
CA THR A 240 -3.81 17.41 14.76
C THR A 240 -4.54 17.51 13.42
N ARG A 241 -4.84 18.73 12.95
CA ARG A 241 -5.52 18.95 11.66
C ARG A 241 -4.70 18.43 10.49
N THR A 242 -3.38 18.68 10.50
CA THR A 242 -2.48 18.22 9.43
C THR A 242 -2.36 16.69 9.43
N SER A 243 -2.27 16.08 10.60
CA SER A 243 -2.25 14.60 10.73
C SER A 243 -3.52 13.97 10.19
N ILE A 244 -4.70 14.50 10.54
CA ILE A 244 -5.97 13.99 10.04
C ILE A 244 -6.07 14.13 8.53
N ALA A 245 -5.70 15.28 7.96
CA ALA A 245 -5.72 15.46 6.51
C ALA A 245 -4.83 14.42 5.81
N VAL A 246 -3.65 14.14 6.34
CA VAL A 246 -2.76 13.08 5.80
C VAL A 246 -3.37 11.70 5.98
N LEU A 247 -3.96 11.39 7.14
CA LEU A 247 -4.60 10.10 7.40
C LEU A 247 -5.81 9.85 6.50
N VAL A 248 -6.58 10.88 6.14
CA VAL A 248 -7.66 10.78 5.15
C VAL A 248 -7.09 10.36 3.78
N LEU A 249 -6.01 11.00 3.33
CA LEU A 249 -5.35 10.62 2.07
C LEU A 249 -4.80 9.18 2.12
N VAL A 250 -4.21 8.79 3.25
CA VAL A 250 -3.77 7.42 3.52
C VAL A 250 -4.94 6.44 3.39
N SER A 251 -6.10 6.78 3.97
CA SER A 251 -7.29 5.92 3.89
C SER A 251 -7.81 5.74 2.47
N VAL A 252 -7.84 6.82 1.69
CA VAL A 252 -8.24 6.75 0.27
C VAL A 252 -7.31 5.81 -0.49
N LEU A 253 -5.99 5.94 -0.32
CA LEU A 253 -5.01 5.08 -1.00
C LEU A 253 -5.14 3.62 -0.55
N MET A 254 -5.23 3.36 0.76
CA MET A 254 -5.36 2.01 1.29
C MET A 254 -6.66 1.34 0.89
N ALA A 255 -7.79 2.05 1.01
CA ALA A 255 -9.09 1.52 0.59
C ALA A 255 -9.09 1.17 -0.90
N THR A 256 -8.55 2.06 -1.75
CA THR A 256 -8.47 1.81 -3.20
C THR A 256 -7.60 0.60 -3.53
N SER A 257 -6.41 0.50 -2.91
CA SER A 257 -5.53 -0.66 -3.11
C SER A 257 -6.20 -1.97 -2.68
N THR A 258 -6.78 -1.99 -1.47
CA THR A 258 -7.39 -3.20 -0.91
C THR A 258 -8.66 -3.60 -1.65
N ALA A 259 -9.50 -2.65 -2.05
CA ALA A 259 -10.70 -2.92 -2.84
C ALA A 259 -10.38 -3.43 -4.24
N LEU A 260 -9.28 -2.95 -4.85
CA LEU A 260 -8.89 -3.30 -6.21
C LEU A 260 -8.29 -4.71 -6.31
N VAL A 261 -7.35 -5.05 -5.42
CA VAL A 261 -6.55 -6.28 -5.53
C VAL A 261 -6.68 -7.21 -4.32
N GLY A 262 -7.30 -6.76 -3.24
CA GLY A 262 -7.32 -7.45 -1.96
C GLY A 262 -6.18 -7.04 -1.04
N PRO A 263 -6.11 -7.63 0.16
CA PRO A 263 -5.12 -7.28 1.18
C PRO A 263 -3.69 -7.65 0.76
N MET A 264 -2.75 -6.75 1.07
CA MET A 264 -1.29 -6.94 0.90
C MET A 264 -0.56 -6.37 2.14
N THR A 265 -0.67 -7.07 3.27
CA THR A 265 -0.33 -6.59 4.62
C THR A 265 1.09 -6.08 4.74
N PHE A 266 2.06 -6.84 4.28
CA PHE A 266 3.48 -6.54 4.49
C PHE A 266 4.15 -5.79 3.34
N LEU A 267 3.48 -5.62 2.19
CA LEU A 267 4.06 -4.91 1.04
C LEU A 267 4.49 -3.49 1.40
N GLY A 268 3.59 -2.72 2.01
CA GLY A 268 3.86 -1.35 2.45
C GLY A 268 5.02 -1.27 3.44
N PHE A 269 5.07 -2.19 4.43
CA PHE A 269 6.15 -2.26 5.40
C PHE A 269 7.50 -2.54 4.74
N LEU A 270 7.56 -3.56 3.88
CA LEU A 270 8.77 -3.95 3.18
C LEU A 270 9.32 -2.78 2.34
N VAL A 271 8.44 -2.15 1.55
CA VAL A 271 8.78 -1.03 0.69
C VAL A 271 9.26 0.18 1.50
N ALA A 272 8.54 0.58 2.56
CA ALA A 272 8.93 1.70 3.40
C ALA A 272 10.27 1.45 4.11
N THR A 273 10.49 0.25 4.65
CA THR A 273 11.74 -0.14 5.33
C THR A 273 12.93 -0.08 4.38
N LEU A 274 12.80 -0.61 3.18
CA LEU A 274 13.85 -0.55 2.15
C LEU A 274 14.10 0.89 1.70
N THR A 275 13.04 1.69 1.54
CA THR A 275 13.13 3.09 1.16
C THR A 275 13.96 3.89 2.16
N TYR A 276 13.67 3.76 3.45
CA TYR A 276 14.43 4.49 4.50
C TYR A 276 15.91 4.10 4.55
N ARG A 277 16.26 2.88 4.16
CA ARG A 277 17.66 2.43 4.08
C ARG A 277 18.39 2.97 2.85
N LEU A 278 17.70 3.07 1.72
CA LEU A 278 18.30 3.42 0.43
C LEU A 278 18.28 4.93 0.14
N CYS A 279 17.31 5.66 0.69
CA CYS A 279 17.05 7.05 0.29
C CYS A 279 18.14 8.02 0.76
N GLY A 280 18.77 7.79 1.94
CA GLY A 280 19.84 8.65 2.48
C GLY A 280 19.42 10.10 2.77
N THR A 281 18.12 10.39 2.81
CA THR A 281 17.56 11.70 3.16
C THR A 281 16.24 11.53 3.92
N TYR A 282 15.85 12.56 4.67
CA TYR A 282 14.59 12.60 5.41
C TYR A 282 13.51 13.43 4.70
N ASP A 283 13.82 14.03 3.54
CA ASP A 283 12.88 14.85 2.79
C ASP A 283 11.88 13.99 2.01
N HIS A 284 10.59 14.10 2.35
CA HIS A 284 9.51 13.33 1.73
C HIS A 284 9.36 13.57 0.23
N ARG A 285 9.87 14.68 -0.31
CA ARG A 285 9.92 14.91 -1.77
C ARG A 285 10.77 13.88 -2.51
N TYR A 286 11.73 13.26 -1.80
CA TYR A 286 12.62 12.22 -2.33
C TYR A 286 12.25 10.83 -1.82
N ILE A 287 11.72 10.75 -0.59
CA ILE A 287 11.29 9.48 0.01
C ILE A 287 10.09 8.89 -0.74
N LEU A 288 9.05 9.70 -1.02
CA LEU A 288 7.83 9.23 -1.64
C LEU A 288 8.06 8.65 -3.05
N PRO A 289 8.75 9.33 -3.99
CA PRO A 289 9.05 8.74 -5.30
C PRO A 289 9.93 7.48 -5.21
N MET A 290 10.91 7.47 -4.32
CA MET A 290 11.77 6.29 -4.09
C MET A 290 10.94 5.09 -3.60
N ALA A 291 9.99 5.32 -2.70
CA ALA A 291 9.10 4.29 -2.20
C ALA A 291 8.21 3.72 -3.32
N VAL A 292 7.67 4.56 -4.19
CA VAL A 292 6.88 4.12 -5.35
C VAL A 292 7.71 3.26 -6.30
N SER A 293 8.93 3.67 -6.63
CA SER A 293 9.83 2.88 -7.49
C SER A 293 10.18 1.53 -6.87
N LEU A 294 10.43 1.48 -5.57
CA LEU A 294 10.64 0.23 -4.84
C LEU A 294 9.39 -0.65 -4.81
N GLY A 295 8.23 -0.08 -4.56
CA GLY A 295 6.95 -0.80 -4.59
C GLY A 295 6.69 -1.43 -5.95
N LEU A 296 6.93 -0.67 -7.02
CA LEU A 296 6.79 -1.16 -8.39
C LEU A 296 7.79 -2.28 -8.67
N LEU A 297 9.07 -2.12 -8.26
CA LEU A 297 10.09 -3.15 -8.43
C LEU A 297 9.74 -4.44 -7.68
N VAL A 298 9.30 -4.35 -6.44
CA VAL A 298 8.93 -5.52 -5.64
C VAL A 298 7.77 -6.28 -6.29
N LEU A 299 6.72 -5.56 -6.71
CA LEU A 299 5.57 -6.19 -7.35
C LEU A 299 5.93 -6.79 -8.71
N THR A 300 6.49 -6.00 -9.64
CA THR A 300 6.82 -6.49 -10.98
C THR A 300 7.86 -7.60 -10.95
N GLY A 301 8.87 -7.50 -10.07
CA GLY A 301 9.87 -8.52 -9.87
C GLY A 301 9.30 -9.82 -9.30
N ALA A 302 8.46 -9.74 -8.26
CA ALA A 302 7.84 -10.92 -7.65
C ALA A 302 6.91 -11.65 -8.65
N TYR A 303 6.10 -10.91 -9.40
CA TYR A 303 5.25 -11.48 -10.44
C TYR A 303 6.05 -12.07 -11.60
N PHE A 304 7.12 -11.38 -12.04
CA PHE A 304 7.99 -11.89 -13.09
C PHE A 304 8.68 -13.20 -12.69
N LEU A 305 9.25 -13.25 -11.49
CA LEU A 305 9.90 -14.45 -10.97
C LEU A 305 8.91 -15.61 -10.85
N MET A 306 7.72 -15.34 -10.29
CA MET A 306 6.72 -16.38 -10.12
C MET A 306 6.25 -16.97 -11.44
N TYR A 307 5.91 -16.12 -12.44
CA TYR A 307 5.34 -16.61 -13.70
C TYR A 307 6.37 -17.15 -14.69
N HIS A 308 7.61 -16.63 -14.67
CA HIS A 308 8.58 -16.91 -15.71
C HIS A 308 9.79 -17.69 -15.26
N VAL A 309 10.09 -17.71 -13.96
CA VAL A 309 11.20 -18.48 -13.39
C VAL A 309 10.69 -19.74 -12.71
N PHE A 310 9.65 -19.61 -11.89
CA PHE A 310 9.11 -20.74 -11.15
C PHE A 310 7.94 -21.44 -11.87
N ASP A 311 7.48 -20.92 -13.02
CA ASP A 311 6.32 -21.41 -13.77
C ASP A 311 5.09 -21.68 -12.86
N ALA A 312 4.99 -20.93 -11.76
CA ALA A 312 3.98 -21.13 -10.73
C ALA A 312 2.77 -20.23 -10.98
N GLN A 313 1.60 -20.84 -11.06
CA GLN A 313 0.31 -20.16 -11.03
C GLN A 313 -0.16 -20.04 -9.58
N GLY A 314 0.40 -19.08 -8.83
CA GLY A 314 0.09 -18.90 -7.42
C GLY A 314 -0.31 -17.47 -7.08
N VAL A 315 -0.53 -17.24 -5.80
CA VAL A 315 -0.84 -15.92 -5.26
C VAL A 315 0.45 -15.24 -4.81
N VAL A 316 0.90 -14.24 -5.57
CA VAL A 316 2.16 -13.52 -5.30
C VAL A 316 2.17 -12.85 -3.93
N SER A 317 1.00 -12.43 -3.42
CA SER A 317 0.92 -11.82 -2.09
C SER A 317 1.45 -12.74 -0.99
N ILE A 318 1.30 -14.07 -1.10
CA ILE A 318 1.83 -15.03 -0.11
C ILE A 318 3.36 -14.93 -0.04
N ILE A 319 4.05 -14.82 -1.18
CA ILE A 319 5.50 -14.66 -1.23
C ILE A 319 5.91 -13.31 -0.64
N ILE A 320 5.20 -12.25 -1.00
CA ILE A 320 5.46 -10.90 -0.48
C ILE A 320 5.22 -10.87 1.04
N GLU A 321 4.17 -11.52 1.52
CA GLU A 321 3.86 -11.62 2.94
C GLU A 321 4.91 -12.42 3.71
N LEU A 322 5.38 -13.53 3.15
CA LEU A 322 6.45 -14.32 3.75
C LEU A 322 7.75 -13.51 3.87
N VAL A 323 8.20 -12.92 2.76
CA VAL A 323 9.42 -12.10 2.73
C VAL A 323 9.28 -10.86 3.61
N GLY A 324 8.15 -10.16 3.52
CA GLY A 324 7.85 -8.97 4.31
C GLY A 324 7.72 -9.29 5.80
N GLY A 325 7.05 -10.39 6.16
CA GLY A 325 6.92 -10.87 7.54
C GLY A 325 8.27 -11.26 8.14
N CYS A 326 9.12 -11.98 7.39
CA CYS A 326 10.48 -12.28 7.83
C CYS A 326 11.32 -10.99 8.04
N ALA A 327 11.23 -10.04 7.11
CA ALA A 327 11.90 -8.75 7.26
C ALA A 327 11.41 -7.98 8.49
N PHE A 328 10.11 -8.01 8.77
CA PHE A 328 9.49 -7.41 9.95
C PHE A 328 10.04 -8.03 11.24
N LEU A 329 10.09 -9.35 11.33
CA LEU A 329 10.66 -10.06 12.48
C LEU A 329 12.13 -9.68 12.70
N VAL A 330 12.94 -9.66 11.65
CA VAL A 330 14.34 -9.26 11.75
C VAL A 330 14.49 -7.82 12.26
N VAL A 331 13.63 -6.89 11.82
CA VAL A 331 13.68 -5.49 12.28
C VAL A 331 13.31 -5.39 13.76
N ILE A 332 12.27 -6.11 14.22
CA ILE A 332 11.87 -6.12 15.63
C ILE A 332 12.98 -6.72 16.51
N LEU A 333 13.50 -7.89 16.14
CA LEU A 333 14.54 -8.57 16.93
C LEU A 333 15.83 -7.75 17.04
N ARG A 334 16.18 -6.98 15.99
CA ARG A 334 17.35 -6.09 16.03
C ARG A 334 17.11 -4.85 16.90
N LYS A 335 15.89 -4.29 16.95
CA LYS A 335 15.55 -3.15 17.83
C LYS A 335 15.38 -3.54 19.29
N GLY A 336 15.03 -4.78 19.58
CA GLY A 336 14.93 -5.29 20.95
C GLY A 336 16.28 -5.55 21.64
N ARG A 337 17.40 -5.29 20.94
CA ARG A 337 18.77 -5.40 21.48
C ARG A 337 19.44 -4.04 21.76
N LEU A 338 18.66 -2.95 21.68
CA LEU A 338 19.04 -1.60 22.12
C LEU A 338 18.26 -1.24 23.36
#